data_bcb0a81d46dcd63ee6413d85596e064e
#
_entry.id   bcb0a81d46dcd63ee6413d85596e064e
#
_cell.length_a   1.000
_cell.length_b   1.000
_cell.length_c   1.000
_cell.angle_alpha   90.00
_cell.angle_beta   90.00
_cell.angle_gamma   90.00
#
_symmetry.space_group_name_H-M   'P 1'
#
loop_
_entity.id
_entity.type
_entity.pdbx_description
1 polymer ?
#
loop_
_entity_poly.entity_id
_entity_poly.type
_entity_poly.pdbx_seq_one_letter_code
_entity_poly.pdbx_strand_id
1 'polypeptide(L)'
;SFIQPWLVADWDDARWQQEYAMLSEAGIHRLIFMHTVHTDKEGKAQAVYPTRIEGIAPGTNDLLDGCLRNAQKAGFEVIVGLNFDERWWNTSKWTPEWITEQMMLGNRVAQEITENYRSRYPGTLKGWYWVWEIEASFIVNSPELGDLLVNALNINLDCLTRLTPDLSVILSPFMNSQRCTAEAHAKVWGGILRNAHLKDGDI
;
A
#
# COMPACT_ATOMS: atom_id res chain seq x y z
N SER A 1 -5.89 5.23 11.09
CA SER A 1 -5.83 3.81 11.49
C SER A 1 -5.49 2.93 10.31
N PHE A 2 -4.91 1.74 10.58
CA PHE A 2 -4.70 0.69 9.58
C PHE A 2 -5.78 -0.39 9.70
N ILE A 3 -6.27 -0.89 8.57
CA ILE A 3 -7.09 -2.11 8.50
C ILE A 3 -6.38 -3.15 7.63
N GLN A 4 -6.31 -4.36 8.16
CA GLN A 4 -5.76 -5.53 7.50
C GLN A 4 -6.90 -6.35 6.91
N PRO A 5 -6.90 -6.65 5.60
CA PRO A 5 -8.04 -7.28 4.92
C PRO A 5 -8.52 -8.58 5.56
N TRP A 6 -7.60 -9.42 6.06
CA TRP A 6 -7.97 -10.69 6.67
C TRP A 6 -8.74 -10.55 8.00
N LEU A 7 -8.63 -9.42 8.70
CA LEU A 7 -9.38 -9.15 9.94
C LEU A 7 -10.83 -8.75 9.66
N VAL A 8 -11.14 -8.34 8.44
CA VAL A 8 -12.44 -7.77 8.05
C VAL A 8 -13.15 -8.62 6.98
N ALA A 9 -12.64 -9.82 6.72
CA ALA A 9 -13.15 -10.69 5.64
C ALA A 9 -14.64 -11.02 5.77
N ASP A 10 -15.13 -11.15 7.03
CA ASP A 10 -16.51 -11.49 7.34
C ASP A 10 -17.35 -10.28 7.79
N TRP A 11 -16.84 -9.06 7.63
CA TRP A 11 -17.58 -7.87 8.04
C TRP A 11 -18.71 -7.53 7.07
N ASP A 12 -19.90 -7.41 7.61
CA ASP A 12 -21.06 -6.83 6.94
C ASP A 12 -21.09 -5.29 7.10
N ASP A 13 -22.06 -4.64 6.46
CA ASP A 13 -22.21 -3.19 6.53
C ASP A 13 -22.43 -2.69 7.95
N ALA A 14 -23.14 -3.45 8.80
CA ALA A 14 -23.39 -3.05 10.17
C ALA A 14 -22.09 -3.02 10.99
N ARG A 15 -21.24 -4.04 10.82
CA ARG A 15 -19.93 -4.09 11.48
C ARG A 15 -18.99 -3.00 10.99
N TRP A 16 -18.98 -2.70 9.69
CA TRP A 16 -18.22 -1.56 9.13
C TRP A 16 -18.67 -0.24 9.75
N GLN A 17 -19.98 0.02 9.83
CA GLN A 17 -20.52 1.26 10.41
C GLN A 17 -20.17 1.39 11.90
N GLN A 18 -20.23 0.30 12.65
CA GLN A 18 -19.80 0.28 14.05
C GLN A 18 -18.31 0.65 14.19
N GLU A 19 -17.45 0.09 13.35
CA GLU A 19 -16.01 0.42 13.37
C GLU A 19 -15.76 1.88 13.08
N TYR A 20 -16.37 2.42 12.02
CA TYR A 20 -16.22 3.83 11.67
C TYR A 20 -16.76 4.76 12.76
N ALA A 21 -17.82 4.40 13.44
CA ALA A 21 -18.33 5.16 14.57
C ALA A 21 -17.31 5.20 15.73
N MET A 22 -16.74 4.05 16.12
CA MET A 22 -15.71 3.98 17.17
C MET A 22 -14.45 4.77 16.81
N LEU A 23 -14.01 4.69 15.54
CA LEU A 23 -12.86 5.47 15.06
C LEU A 23 -13.15 6.97 15.09
N SER A 24 -14.35 7.38 14.70
CA SER A 24 -14.79 8.78 14.74
C SER A 24 -14.84 9.33 16.17
N GLU A 25 -15.33 8.56 17.13
CA GLU A 25 -15.31 8.92 18.55
C GLU A 25 -13.89 9.11 19.09
N ALA A 26 -12.92 8.36 18.54
CA ALA A 26 -11.49 8.52 18.85
C ALA A 26 -10.82 9.66 18.06
N GLY A 27 -11.57 10.42 17.26
CA GLY A 27 -11.03 11.53 16.43
C GLY A 27 -10.28 11.06 15.19
N ILE A 28 -10.44 9.80 14.77
CA ILE A 28 -9.79 9.23 13.58
C ILE A 28 -10.77 9.30 12.41
N HIS A 29 -10.37 9.96 11.31
CA HIS A 29 -11.19 10.15 10.11
C HIS A 29 -10.49 9.67 8.83
N ARG A 30 -9.31 9.04 8.94
CA ARG A 30 -8.57 8.46 7.84
C ARG A 30 -8.19 7.01 8.13
N LEU A 31 -8.47 6.15 7.17
CA LEU A 31 -8.19 4.71 7.22
C LEU A 31 -7.17 4.36 6.14
N ILE A 32 -6.20 3.53 6.48
CA ILE A 32 -5.31 2.88 5.53
C ILE A 32 -5.76 1.43 5.39
N PHE A 33 -6.28 1.07 4.22
CA PHE A 33 -6.58 -0.32 3.85
C PHE A 33 -5.28 -0.94 3.34
N MET A 34 -4.67 -1.82 4.13
CA MET A 34 -3.25 -2.14 4.08
C MET A 34 -2.77 -2.67 2.72
N HIS A 35 -3.50 -3.62 2.09
CA HIS A 35 -3.22 -4.09 0.73
C HIS A 35 -4.48 -4.66 0.08
N THR A 36 -4.51 -4.66 -1.24
CA THR A 36 -5.66 -5.16 -2.01
C THR A 36 -5.36 -6.46 -2.75
N VAL A 37 -4.09 -6.77 -2.93
CA VAL A 37 -3.60 -8.07 -3.43
C VAL A 37 -2.55 -8.59 -2.46
N HIS A 38 -2.70 -9.84 -2.05
CA HIS A 38 -1.75 -10.55 -1.20
C HIS A 38 -1.20 -11.77 -1.93
N THR A 39 0.12 -11.93 -1.92
CA THR A 39 0.81 -13.12 -2.42
C THR A 39 1.46 -13.85 -1.25
N ASP A 40 1.14 -15.12 -1.09
CA ASP A 40 1.69 -15.98 -0.03
C ASP A 40 3.15 -16.40 -0.31
N LYS A 41 3.73 -17.15 0.63
CA LYS A 41 5.13 -17.65 0.52
C LYS A 41 5.32 -18.63 -0.63
N GLU A 42 4.26 -19.30 -1.05
CA GLU A 42 4.22 -20.23 -2.19
C GLU A 42 4.05 -19.51 -3.53
N GLY A 43 3.80 -18.19 -3.51
CA GLY A 43 3.63 -17.35 -4.69
C GLY A 43 2.20 -17.32 -5.23
N LYS A 44 1.21 -17.75 -4.46
CA LYS A 44 -0.21 -17.66 -4.84
C LYS A 44 -0.74 -16.28 -4.50
N ALA A 45 -1.17 -15.57 -5.52
CA ALA A 45 -1.73 -14.23 -5.39
C ALA A 45 -3.25 -14.25 -5.32
N GLN A 46 -3.82 -13.51 -4.37
CA GLN A 46 -5.26 -13.34 -4.19
C GLN A 46 -5.60 -11.86 -3.96
N ALA A 47 -6.61 -11.38 -4.67
CA ALA A 47 -7.18 -10.06 -4.45
C ALA A 47 -8.33 -10.11 -3.42
N VAL A 48 -8.61 -8.98 -2.78
CA VAL A 48 -9.76 -8.80 -1.88
C VAL A 48 -10.94 -8.14 -2.60
N TYR A 49 -10.88 -8.05 -3.91
CA TYR A 49 -11.91 -7.50 -4.80
C TYR A 49 -11.99 -8.35 -6.09
N PRO A 50 -13.05 -8.23 -6.91
CA PRO A 50 -13.16 -8.97 -8.16
C PRO A 50 -12.19 -8.40 -9.21
N THR A 51 -10.97 -8.96 -9.24
CA THR A 51 -9.92 -8.58 -10.20
C THR A 51 -10.02 -9.35 -11.51
N ARG A 52 -9.54 -8.71 -12.60
CA ARG A 52 -9.35 -9.34 -13.92
C ARG A 52 -7.86 -9.48 -14.25
N ILE A 53 -6.96 -9.16 -13.32
CA ILE A 53 -5.52 -9.28 -13.54
C ILE A 53 -5.16 -10.76 -13.62
N GLU A 54 -4.58 -11.16 -14.74
CA GLU A 54 -4.14 -12.55 -14.97
C GLU A 54 -3.14 -13.00 -13.89
N GLY A 55 -3.30 -14.23 -13.42
CA GLY A 55 -2.47 -14.84 -12.40
C GLY A 55 -2.87 -14.50 -10.96
N ILE A 56 -3.90 -13.69 -10.75
CA ILE A 56 -4.42 -13.34 -9.42
C ILE A 56 -5.81 -13.95 -9.23
N ALA A 57 -5.99 -14.71 -8.14
CA ALA A 57 -7.30 -15.20 -7.78
C ALA A 57 -8.20 -14.02 -7.36
N PRO A 58 -9.41 -13.87 -7.93
CA PRO A 58 -10.32 -12.81 -7.55
C PRO A 58 -10.86 -13.01 -6.12
N GLY A 59 -11.17 -11.92 -5.43
CA GLY A 59 -11.91 -11.97 -4.18
C GLY A 59 -13.33 -12.47 -4.40
N THR A 60 -13.79 -13.35 -3.52
CA THR A 60 -15.18 -13.84 -3.54
C THR A 60 -16.16 -12.77 -3.04
N ASN A 61 -15.71 -11.96 -2.10
CA ASN A 61 -16.39 -10.77 -1.59
C ASN A 61 -15.58 -9.55 -1.99
N ASP A 62 -16.27 -8.46 -2.37
CA ASP A 62 -15.61 -7.19 -2.66
C ASP A 62 -15.39 -6.42 -1.36
N LEU A 63 -14.33 -6.80 -0.61
CA LEU A 63 -14.00 -6.15 0.67
C LEU A 63 -13.61 -4.69 0.48
N LEU A 64 -13.00 -4.36 -0.65
CA LEU A 64 -12.63 -2.97 -0.95
C LEU A 64 -13.88 -2.11 -1.16
N ASP A 65 -14.89 -2.60 -1.88
CA ASP A 65 -16.18 -1.93 -2.01
C ASP A 65 -16.86 -1.76 -0.64
N GLY A 66 -16.88 -2.81 0.17
CA GLY A 66 -17.43 -2.76 1.53
C GLY A 66 -16.78 -1.66 2.38
N CYS A 67 -15.46 -1.59 2.37
CA CYS A 67 -14.69 -0.55 3.05
C CYS A 67 -15.05 0.85 2.53
N LEU A 68 -14.93 1.09 1.22
CA LEU A 68 -15.11 2.40 0.60
C LEU A 68 -16.56 2.90 0.72
N ARG A 69 -17.55 2.03 0.49
CA ARG A 69 -18.98 2.37 0.60
C ARG A 69 -19.36 2.80 2.00
N ASN A 70 -18.88 2.09 3.01
CA ASN A 70 -19.17 2.42 4.40
C ASN A 70 -18.35 3.61 4.91
N ALA A 71 -17.11 3.77 4.45
CA ALA A 71 -16.31 4.97 4.66
C ALA A 71 -17.01 6.24 4.12
N GLN A 72 -17.56 6.16 2.91
CA GLN A 72 -18.29 7.27 2.30
C GLN A 72 -19.50 7.69 3.14
N LYS A 73 -20.27 6.72 3.65
CA LYS A 73 -21.41 6.99 4.53
C LYS A 73 -20.99 7.66 5.85
N ALA A 74 -19.82 7.30 6.35
CA ALA A 74 -19.28 7.81 7.62
C ALA A 74 -18.42 9.07 7.47
N GLY A 75 -18.17 9.56 6.25
CA GLY A 75 -17.34 10.74 5.99
C GLY A 75 -15.84 10.52 6.17
N PHE A 76 -15.38 9.26 5.99
CA PHE A 76 -13.97 8.90 6.10
C PHE A 76 -13.22 9.02 4.79
N GLU A 77 -11.92 9.32 4.90
CA GLU A 77 -10.95 9.17 3.83
C GLU A 77 -10.29 7.79 3.90
N VAL A 78 -10.12 7.15 2.75
CA VAL A 78 -9.45 5.85 2.65
C VAL A 78 -8.23 5.97 1.74
N ILE A 79 -7.10 5.52 2.26
CA ILE A 79 -5.84 5.33 1.55
C ILE A 79 -5.73 3.84 1.24
N VAL A 80 -5.51 3.49 -0.02
CA VAL A 80 -5.56 2.10 -0.47
C VAL A 80 -4.16 1.57 -0.77
N GLY A 81 -3.77 0.51 -0.09
CA GLY A 81 -2.54 -0.21 -0.35
C GLY A 81 -2.67 -1.13 -1.56
N LEU A 82 -1.57 -1.24 -2.29
CA LEU A 82 -1.51 -2.00 -3.53
C LEU A 82 -1.32 -3.50 -3.28
N ASN A 83 -0.32 -4.11 -3.88
CA ASN A 83 0.02 -5.52 -3.69
C ASN A 83 1.11 -5.70 -2.64
N PHE A 84 1.03 -6.79 -1.90
CA PHE A 84 2.07 -7.25 -0.99
C PHE A 84 2.39 -8.73 -1.25
N ASP A 85 3.68 -9.07 -1.19
CA ASP A 85 4.18 -10.44 -1.34
C ASP A 85 4.99 -10.82 -0.10
N GLU A 86 4.59 -11.89 0.60
CA GLU A 86 5.24 -12.33 1.84
C GLU A 86 6.72 -12.69 1.66
N ARG A 87 7.16 -12.98 0.44
CA ARG A 87 8.57 -13.27 0.12
C ARG A 87 9.47 -12.03 0.25
N TRP A 88 8.88 -10.83 0.37
CA TRP A 88 9.58 -9.59 0.70
C TRP A 88 10.45 -9.70 1.95
N TRP A 89 10.01 -10.43 2.95
CA TRP A 89 10.76 -10.59 4.20
C TRP A 89 12.06 -11.40 4.05
N ASN A 90 12.28 -12.01 2.89
CA ASN A 90 13.53 -12.68 2.54
C ASN A 90 14.32 -11.85 1.53
N THR A 91 15.28 -11.04 2.01
CA THR A 91 16.08 -10.14 1.16
C THR A 91 16.89 -10.87 0.08
N SER A 92 17.12 -12.19 0.20
CA SER A 92 17.74 -12.97 -0.88
C SER A 92 16.86 -13.06 -2.13
N LYS A 93 15.59 -12.72 -2.05
CA LYS A 93 14.67 -12.65 -3.18
C LYS A 93 14.66 -11.27 -3.88
N TRP A 94 15.30 -10.27 -3.29
CA TRP A 94 15.31 -8.92 -3.83
C TRP A 94 16.28 -8.83 -5.03
N THR A 95 15.89 -9.42 -6.14
CA THR A 95 16.56 -9.19 -7.42
C THR A 95 15.89 -8.02 -8.14
N PRO A 96 16.61 -7.27 -8.99
CA PRO A 96 16.02 -6.19 -9.78
C PRO A 96 14.78 -6.62 -10.57
N GLU A 97 14.81 -7.82 -11.14
CA GLU A 97 13.72 -8.39 -11.94
C GLU A 97 12.49 -8.64 -11.07
N TRP A 98 12.66 -9.37 -9.95
CA TRP A 98 11.54 -9.69 -9.06
C TRP A 98 10.89 -8.43 -8.46
N ILE A 99 11.71 -7.47 -8.00
CA ILE A 99 11.20 -6.22 -7.47
C ILE A 99 10.45 -5.42 -8.55
N THR A 100 11.02 -5.34 -9.76
CA THR A 100 10.35 -4.68 -10.89
C THR A 100 9.00 -5.32 -11.20
N GLU A 101 8.92 -6.66 -11.21
CA GLU A 101 7.66 -7.39 -11.40
C GLU A 101 6.61 -7.04 -10.33
N GLN A 102 7.03 -6.95 -9.06
CA GLN A 102 6.14 -6.56 -7.98
C GLN A 102 5.62 -5.13 -8.14
N MET A 103 6.47 -4.19 -8.53
CA MET A 103 6.06 -2.79 -8.75
C MET A 103 5.14 -2.67 -9.96
N MET A 104 5.42 -3.40 -11.04
CA MET A 104 4.55 -3.45 -12.22
C MET A 104 3.18 -4.10 -11.92
N LEU A 105 3.15 -5.09 -11.03
CA LEU A 105 1.90 -5.63 -10.51
C LEU A 105 1.12 -4.55 -9.74
N GLY A 106 1.78 -3.82 -8.85
CA GLY A 106 1.18 -2.69 -8.13
C GLY A 106 0.57 -1.64 -9.05
N ASN A 107 1.23 -1.33 -10.16
CA ASN A 107 0.72 -0.41 -11.18
C ASN A 107 -0.57 -0.93 -11.84
N ARG A 108 -0.65 -2.23 -12.17
CA ARG A 108 -1.87 -2.84 -12.72
C ARG A 108 -3.02 -2.83 -11.70
N VAL A 109 -2.71 -3.12 -10.45
CA VAL A 109 -3.67 -3.06 -9.33
C VAL A 109 -4.21 -1.63 -9.18
N ALA A 110 -3.34 -0.63 -9.16
CA ALA A 110 -3.74 0.78 -9.06
C ALA A 110 -4.63 1.21 -10.23
N GLN A 111 -4.30 0.79 -11.45
CA GLN A 111 -5.11 1.08 -12.63
C GLN A 111 -6.50 0.46 -12.50
N GLU A 112 -6.61 -0.83 -12.16
CA GLU A 112 -7.89 -1.51 -12.04
C GLU A 112 -8.75 -0.92 -10.91
N ILE A 113 -8.14 -0.57 -9.77
CA ILE A 113 -8.84 0.10 -8.66
C ILE A 113 -9.33 1.48 -9.09
N THR A 114 -8.52 2.25 -9.80
CA THR A 114 -8.92 3.56 -10.32
C THR A 114 -10.13 3.44 -11.26
N GLU A 115 -10.10 2.49 -12.20
CA GLU A 115 -11.18 2.26 -13.15
C GLU A 115 -12.50 1.85 -12.45
N ASN A 116 -12.40 0.97 -11.43
CA ASN A 116 -13.57 0.37 -10.83
C ASN A 116 -14.18 1.16 -9.67
N TYR A 117 -13.37 1.94 -8.93
CA TYR A 117 -13.81 2.53 -7.65
C TYR A 117 -13.72 4.05 -7.59
N ARG A 118 -12.80 4.69 -8.32
CA ARG A 118 -12.57 6.12 -8.15
C ARG A 118 -13.80 6.98 -8.45
N SER A 119 -14.51 6.71 -9.54
CA SER A 119 -15.72 7.46 -9.90
C SER A 119 -16.89 7.19 -8.95
N ARG A 120 -16.91 6.03 -8.30
CA ARG A 120 -17.94 5.65 -7.32
C ARG A 120 -17.70 6.29 -5.94
N TYR A 121 -16.43 6.51 -5.60
CA TYR A 121 -16.01 7.02 -4.28
C TYR A 121 -15.06 8.21 -4.37
N PRO A 122 -15.41 9.29 -5.08
CA PRO A 122 -14.47 10.39 -5.40
C PRO A 122 -14.05 11.19 -4.17
N GLY A 123 -14.90 11.24 -3.14
CA GLY A 123 -14.62 11.93 -1.88
C GLY A 123 -13.92 11.05 -0.84
N THR A 124 -13.86 9.74 -1.06
CA THR A 124 -13.44 8.74 -0.08
C THR A 124 -12.09 8.12 -0.43
N LEU A 125 -11.88 7.69 -1.68
CA LEU A 125 -10.57 7.23 -2.14
C LEU A 125 -9.64 8.43 -2.29
N LYS A 126 -8.70 8.61 -1.33
CA LYS A 126 -7.88 9.82 -1.18
C LYS A 126 -6.38 9.61 -1.36
N GLY A 127 -5.93 8.40 -1.53
CA GLY A 127 -4.51 8.16 -1.73
C GLY A 127 -4.15 6.69 -1.86
N TRP A 128 -2.88 6.47 -2.04
CA TRP A 128 -2.26 5.17 -2.17
C TRP A 128 -1.32 4.91 -1.02
N TYR A 129 -1.26 3.68 -0.54
CA TYR A 129 -0.29 3.23 0.44
C TYR A 129 0.73 2.31 -0.23
N TRP A 130 2.01 2.70 -0.14
CA TRP A 130 3.11 1.87 -0.59
C TRP A 130 3.46 0.87 0.51
N VAL A 131 3.04 -0.37 0.34
CA VAL A 131 2.99 -1.40 1.40
C VAL A 131 4.33 -2.02 1.76
N TRP A 132 5.39 -1.75 0.98
CA TRP A 132 6.69 -2.39 1.09
C TRP A 132 7.50 -1.78 2.23
N GLU A 133 7.46 -2.40 3.39
CA GLU A 133 8.20 -1.94 4.55
C GLU A 133 9.70 -2.17 4.37
N ILE A 134 10.49 -1.14 4.59
CA ILE A 134 11.95 -1.17 4.48
C ILE A 134 12.55 -0.90 5.84
N GLU A 135 13.31 -1.87 6.36
CA GLU A 135 14.17 -1.67 7.52
C GLU A 135 15.52 -1.10 7.07
N ALA A 136 15.87 0.08 7.57
CA ALA A 136 17.11 0.78 7.18
C ALA A 136 18.37 -0.06 7.41
N SER A 137 18.38 -0.99 8.36
CA SER A 137 19.53 -1.87 8.63
C SER A 137 19.92 -2.73 7.42
N PHE A 138 18.98 -3.11 6.55
CA PHE A 138 19.26 -3.85 5.33
C PHE A 138 20.13 -3.03 4.38
N ILE A 139 19.80 -1.73 4.22
CA ILE A 139 20.53 -0.82 3.33
C ILE A 139 21.88 -0.41 3.94
N VAL A 140 21.96 -0.23 5.27
CA VAL A 140 23.24 0.05 5.95
C VAL A 140 24.25 -1.08 5.68
N ASN A 141 23.77 -2.33 5.68
CA ASN A 141 24.63 -3.50 5.46
C ASN A 141 24.85 -3.82 3.97
N SER A 142 23.98 -3.33 3.09
CA SER A 142 24.02 -3.58 1.63
C SER A 142 23.57 -2.30 0.90
N PRO A 143 24.46 -1.29 0.73
CA PRO A 143 24.09 0.01 0.18
C PRO A 143 23.49 -0.04 -1.24
N GLU A 144 23.84 -1.05 -2.03
CA GLU A 144 23.28 -1.32 -3.37
C GLU A 144 21.78 -1.54 -3.35
N LEU A 145 21.22 -2.00 -2.23
CA LEU A 145 19.76 -2.12 -2.05
C LEU A 145 19.08 -0.75 -1.99
N GLY A 146 19.79 0.31 -1.62
CA GLY A 146 19.24 1.67 -1.60
C GLY A 146 18.82 2.13 -3.00
N ASP A 147 19.68 1.97 -4.00
CA ASP A 147 19.38 2.34 -5.38
C ASP A 147 18.28 1.46 -5.97
N LEU A 148 18.31 0.15 -5.66
CA LEU A 148 17.27 -0.77 -6.08
C LEU A 148 15.89 -0.37 -5.54
N LEU A 149 15.80 0.04 -4.29
CA LEU A 149 14.56 0.47 -3.65
C LEU A 149 14.08 1.84 -4.15
N VAL A 150 14.98 2.78 -4.43
CA VAL A 150 14.63 4.04 -5.09
C VAL A 150 14.01 3.79 -6.46
N ASN A 151 14.64 2.92 -7.26
CA ASN A 151 14.10 2.55 -8.58
C ASN A 151 12.72 1.88 -8.46
N ALA A 152 12.56 0.96 -7.51
CA ALA A 152 11.29 0.31 -7.24
C ALA A 152 10.19 1.32 -6.88
N LEU A 153 10.48 2.20 -5.93
CA LEU A 153 9.54 3.24 -5.50
C LEU A 153 9.15 4.14 -6.67
N ASN A 154 10.12 4.57 -7.47
CA ASN A 154 9.88 5.46 -8.61
C ASN A 154 9.01 4.81 -9.71
N ILE A 155 9.10 3.50 -9.92
CA ILE A 155 8.19 2.78 -10.83
C ILE A 155 6.72 2.98 -10.42
N ASN A 156 6.41 2.89 -9.12
CA ASN A 156 5.06 3.12 -8.64
C ASN A 156 4.72 4.62 -8.61
N LEU A 157 5.59 5.49 -8.08
CA LEU A 157 5.34 6.94 -7.99
C LEU A 157 5.02 7.55 -9.35
N ASP A 158 5.80 7.22 -10.38
CA ASP A 158 5.58 7.71 -11.74
C ASP A 158 4.25 7.25 -12.33
N CYS A 159 3.87 6.01 -12.07
CA CYS A 159 2.59 5.47 -12.51
C CYS A 159 1.42 6.13 -11.78
N LEU A 160 1.47 6.19 -10.44
CA LEU A 160 0.42 6.75 -9.61
C LEU A 160 0.22 8.24 -9.86
N THR A 161 1.31 8.99 -10.07
CA THR A 161 1.24 10.42 -10.42
C THR A 161 0.56 10.66 -11.76
N ARG A 162 0.81 9.80 -12.77
CA ARG A 162 0.12 9.90 -14.07
C ARG A 162 -1.34 9.48 -13.98
N LEU A 163 -1.62 8.40 -13.24
CA LEU A 163 -2.95 7.81 -13.15
C LEU A 163 -3.91 8.67 -12.31
N THR A 164 -3.40 9.20 -11.20
CA THR A 164 -4.19 9.93 -10.19
C THR A 164 -3.37 11.10 -9.62
N PRO A 165 -3.16 12.16 -10.42
CA PRO A 165 -2.26 13.27 -10.03
C PRO A 165 -2.69 14.01 -8.76
N ASP A 166 -3.95 13.91 -8.40
CA ASP A 166 -4.56 14.54 -7.22
C ASP A 166 -4.61 13.63 -5.99
N LEU A 167 -4.18 12.36 -6.08
CA LEU A 167 -4.05 11.47 -4.93
C LEU A 167 -2.60 11.41 -4.46
N SER A 168 -2.41 11.49 -3.14
CA SER A 168 -1.09 11.35 -2.52
C SER A 168 -0.69 9.88 -2.35
N VAL A 169 0.61 9.66 -2.22
CA VAL A 169 1.19 8.36 -1.82
C VAL A 169 1.69 8.48 -0.39
N ILE A 170 1.37 7.49 0.43
CA ILE A 170 1.85 7.38 1.81
C ILE A 170 2.89 6.27 1.89
N LEU A 171 4.03 6.60 2.49
CA LEU A 171 5.11 5.68 2.84
C LEU A 171 5.10 5.46 4.36
N SER A 172 5.48 4.27 4.81
CA SER A 172 5.61 3.95 6.23
C SER A 172 7.01 3.36 6.50
N PRO A 173 8.03 4.20 6.69
CA PRO A 173 9.37 3.76 7.00
C PRO A 173 9.42 2.97 8.31
N PHE A 174 9.95 1.75 8.27
CA PHE A 174 10.10 0.92 9.45
C PHE A 174 11.45 1.16 10.11
N MET A 175 11.43 1.36 11.43
CA MET A 175 12.64 1.52 12.23
C MET A 175 12.74 0.46 13.33
N ASN A 176 13.85 -0.28 13.35
CA ASN A 176 14.20 -1.16 14.44
C ASN A 176 15.42 -0.58 15.19
N SER A 177 15.17 0.04 16.35
CA SER A 177 16.22 0.68 17.16
C SER A 177 17.27 -0.29 17.71
N GLN A 178 17.01 -1.60 17.71
CA GLN A 178 17.99 -2.61 18.10
C GLN A 178 18.98 -2.93 16.99
N ARG A 179 18.65 -2.60 15.72
CA ARG A 179 19.46 -2.95 14.53
C ARG A 179 20.04 -1.73 13.82
N CYS A 180 19.44 -0.57 14.01
CA CYS A 180 19.83 0.66 13.32
C CYS A 180 19.68 1.86 14.25
N THR A 181 20.69 2.73 14.30
CA THR A 181 20.59 4.00 15.05
C THR A 181 19.67 4.98 14.33
N ALA A 182 19.14 5.97 15.06
CA ALA A 182 18.29 7.01 14.48
C ALA A 182 19.03 7.80 13.39
N GLU A 183 20.32 8.07 13.56
CA GLU A 183 21.15 8.79 12.59
C GLU A 183 21.35 7.96 11.31
N ALA A 184 21.63 6.65 11.45
CA ALA A 184 21.76 5.76 10.29
C ALA A 184 20.45 5.62 9.55
N HIS A 185 19.33 5.47 10.28
CA HIS A 185 17.98 5.44 9.70
C HIS A 185 17.67 6.73 8.92
N ALA A 186 17.89 7.90 9.54
CA ALA A 186 17.67 9.19 8.91
C ALA A 186 18.55 9.39 7.66
N LYS A 187 19.81 8.91 7.68
CA LYS A 187 20.71 8.98 6.53
C LYS A 187 20.22 8.14 5.37
N VAL A 188 19.79 6.89 5.63
CA VAL A 188 19.26 5.98 4.62
C VAL A 188 18.00 6.56 3.99
N TRP A 189 16.99 6.86 4.81
CA TRP A 189 15.73 7.40 4.32
C TRP A 189 15.89 8.78 3.66
N GLY A 190 16.76 9.64 4.19
CA GLY A 190 17.10 10.90 3.54
C GLY A 190 17.77 10.71 2.17
N GLY A 191 18.49 9.61 1.95
CA GLY A 191 19.02 9.21 0.65
C GLY A 191 17.91 8.76 -0.30
N ILE A 192 17.02 7.89 0.16
CA ILE A 192 15.88 7.38 -0.61
C ILE A 192 14.96 8.54 -1.03
N LEU A 193 14.50 9.35 -0.06
CA LEU A 193 13.52 10.41 -0.31
C LEU A 193 14.04 11.52 -1.23
N ARG A 194 15.36 11.84 -1.21
CA ARG A 194 15.93 12.80 -2.15
C ARG A 194 15.95 12.33 -3.61
N ASN A 195 15.95 11.02 -3.84
CA ASN A 195 16.00 10.42 -5.18
C ASN A 195 14.65 9.84 -5.61
N ALA A 196 13.67 9.83 -4.73
CA ALA A 196 12.30 9.41 -5.04
C ALA A 196 11.54 10.54 -5.77
N HIS A 197 10.71 10.16 -6.75
CA HIS A 197 9.88 11.07 -7.54
C HIS A 197 8.61 11.47 -6.78
N LEU A 198 8.78 11.91 -5.54
CA LEU A 198 7.67 12.40 -4.71
C LEU A 198 7.15 13.72 -5.24
N LYS A 199 5.85 13.92 -5.13
CA LYS A 199 5.17 15.19 -5.43
C LYS A 199 4.63 15.84 -4.15
N ASP A 200 4.20 17.10 -4.27
CA ASP A 200 3.56 17.80 -3.17
C ASP A 200 2.34 17.02 -2.66
N GLY A 201 2.30 16.79 -1.35
CA GLY A 201 1.24 16.05 -0.67
C GLY A 201 1.54 14.56 -0.45
N ASP A 202 2.62 14.01 -1.02
CA ASP A 202 3.10 12.66 -0.63
C ASP A 202 3.73 12.72 0.78
N ILE A 203 3.55 11.64 1.55
CA ILE A 203 3.91 11.58 2.98
C ILE A 203 4.76 10.35 3.24
#